data_d897262ab1a739b248df7d4220ed5dad
#
_entry.id   d897262ab1a739b248df7d4220ed5dad
#
_cell.length_a   1.000
_cell.length_b   1.000
_cell.length_c   1.000
_cell.angle_alpha   90.00
_cell.angle_beta   90.00
_cell.angle_gamma   90.00
#
_symmetry.space_group_name_H-M   'P 1'
#
loop_
_entity.id
_entity.type
_entity.pdbx_description
1 polymer ?
#
loop_
_entity_poly.entity_id
_entity_poly.type
_entity_poly.pdbx_seq_one_letter_code
_entity_poly.pdbx_strand_id
1 'polypeptide(L)'
;MTAFSTLNVLPPAQLTNLNELGYLTMTPVQAAALPAILAGKDVRVQAKTGSGKTAAFGLGLLQQIDASLFQTQALVLCPTRELADQVAGELRRLARFLPNTKILTLCGGQPFGMQRDSLQHAPHIIVATPGRLLDHLQKGTVSLDALNTLVMDEADRMLDMGFSDAIDDVIRFAPASRQTLLFSATWPEAIAAISGRVQRDPLAIEIDSTDALPPIEQQFYETSSKGKIPLLQRLLSLHQPSSCVVFCNTKKDCQAVCDALNEVEQSALSLHGDLEQRDRDQTLVRFANDSARVLVATDVAARGLDIKSLELVVNFELAWDPEVHVHRIGRTARAGNSGLAISFCAPEEAQRANIISDMLQIKLNWQTPPANSSIVTLEAEMATLCIDGGKKAKMRPGDVLGALTGDIGLDGADIGKIAVHPAHVYVAVRQAVAHKAWKQLQGGKIKGKTCRVQE
;
A
#
# COMPACT_ATOMS: atom_id res chain seq x y z
N MET A 1 -5.67 4.81 25.40
CA MET A 1 -4.89 3.91 24.53
C MET A 1 -4.06 2.99 25.40
N THR A 2 -4.07 1.70 25.09
CA THR A 2 -3.46 0.66 25.95
C THR A 2 -2.07 0.31 25.44
N ALA A 3 -1.12 0.12 26.36
CA ALA A 3 0.26 -0.24 25.99
C ALA A 3 0.35 -1.73 25.59
N PHE A 4 1.25 -2.06 24.68
CA PHE A 4 1.52 -3.46 24.26
C PHE A 4 1.98 -4.35 25.41
N SER A 5 2.65 -3.79 26.41
CA SER A 5 3.11 -4.52 27.60
C SER A 5 1.96 -5.14 28.43
N THR A 6 0.75 -4.64 28.29
CA THR A 6 -0.43 -5.19 28.99
C THR A 6 -0.86 -6.56 28.47
N LEU A 7 -0.37 -6.97 27.30
CA LEU A 7 -0.68 -8.28 26.72
C LEU A 7 0.00 -9.45 27.43
N ASN A 8 1.07 -9.21 28.18
CA ASN A 8 1.80 -10.18 29.03
C ASN A 8 2.40 -11.40 28.30
N VAL A 9 2.26 -11.48 26.98
CA VAL A 9 2.69 -12.63 26.16
C VAL A 9 3.86 -12.29 25.25
N LEU A 10 4.02 -11.00 24.93
CA LEU A 10 5.10 -10.54 24.06
C LEU A 10 6.44 -10.59 24.80
N PRO A 11 7.50 -11.15 24.16
CA PRO A 11 8.84 -11.18 24.80
C PRO A 11 9.36 -9.76 25.01
N PRO A 12 10.20 -9.52 26.03
CA PRO A 12 10.81 -8.21 26.28
C PRO A 12 11.56 -7.65 25.07
N ALA A 13 12.22 -8.50 24.30
CA ALA A 13 12.90 -8.10 23.07
C ALA A 13 11.93 -7.55 22.01
N GLN A 14 10.73 -8.10 21.88
CA GLN A 14 9.71 -7.57 20.97
C GLN A 14 9.12 -6.25 21.48
N LEU A 15 8.91 -6.11 22.77
CA LEU A 15 8.44 -4.85 23.35
C LEU A 15 9.46 -3.72 23.11
N THR A 16 10.76 -3.98 23.27
CA THR A 16 11.81 -3.05 22.94
C THR A 16 11.81 -2.69 21.45
N ASN A 17 11.67 -3.69 20.58
CA ASN A 17 11.59 -3.49 19.13
C ASN A 17 10.40 -2.63 18.74
N LEU A 18 9.21 -2.87 19.31
CA LEU A 18 8.02 -2.07 19.07
C LEU A 18 8.22 -0.61 19.45
N ASN A 19 8.85 -0.36 20.60
CA ASN A 19 9.15 1.00 21.06
C ASN A 19 10.11 1.71 20.10
N GLU A 20 11.17 1.04 19.66
CA GLU A 20 12.13 1.58 18.67
C GLU A 20 11.49 1.86 17.30
N LEU A 21 10.49 1.09 16.91
CA LEU A 21 9.73 1.27 15.68
C LEU A 21 8.67 2.38 15.77
N GLY A 22 8.44 2.93 16.96
CA GLY A 22 7.44 3.96 17.18
C GLY A 22 6.02 3.44 17.50
N TYR A 23 5.85 2.14 17.74
CA TYR A 23 4.60 1.57 18.23
C TYR A 23 4.48 1.75 19.74
N LEU A 24 4.03 2.92 20.16
CA LEU A 24 3.98 3.27 21.60
C LEU A 24 2.72 2.71 22.29
N THR A 25 1.57 2.77 21.61
CA THR A 25 0.28 2.28 22.12
C THR A 25 -0.47 1.53 21.05
N MET A 26 -1.35 0.62 21.46
CA MET A 26 -2.19 -0.13 20.53
C MET A 26 -3.27 0.72 19.90
N THR A 27 -3.47 0.51 18.60
CA THR A 27 -4.67 1.01 17.90
C THR A 27 -5.91 0.25 18.37
N PRO A 28 -7.14 0.74 18.10
CA PRO A 28 -8.38 0.02 18.46
C PRO A 28 -8.43 -1.41 17.90
N VAL A 29 -7.99 -1.64 16.66
CA VAL A 29 -7.89 -2.98 16.04
C VAL A 29 -6.95 -3.87 16.84
N GLN A 30 -5.77 -3.36 17.16
CA GLN A 30 -4.76 -4.13 17.91
C GLN A 30 -5.26 -4.49 19.31
N ALA A 31 -5.82 -3.55 20.02
CA ALA A 31 -6.36 -3.78 21.36
C ALA A 31 -7.50 -4.81 21.37
N ALA A 32 -8.38 -4.78 20.37
CA ALA A 32 -9.50 -5.69 20.26
C ALA A 32 -9.09 -7.09 19.78
N ALA A 33 -8.15 -7.21 18.86
CA ALA A 33 -7.83 -8.47 18.18
C ALA A 33 -6.66 -9.22 18.80
N LEU A 34 -5.62 -8.53 19.27
CA LEU A 34 -4.39 -9.17 19.75
C LEU A 34 -4.58 -10.20 20.87
N PRO A 35 -5.41 -9.98 21.88
CA PRO A 35 -5.59 -11.00 22.92
C PRO A 35 -6.03 -12.36 22.37
N ALA A 36 -7.00 -12.39 21.47
CA ALA A 36 -7.49 -13.62 20.84
C ALA A 36 -6.49 -14.21 19.85
N ILE A 37 -5.84 -13.36 19.05
CA ILE A 37 -4.81 -13.78 18.09
C ILE A 37 -3.65 -14.44 18.82
N LEU A 38 -3.13 -13.83 19.88
CA LEU A 38 -2.03 -14.36 20.68
C LEU A 38 -2.41 -15.63 21.45
N ALA A 39 -3.71 -15.81 21.75
CA ALA A 39 -4.23 -17.05 22.32
C ALA A 39 -4.38 -18.19 21.30
N GLY A 40 -4.06 -17.97 20.04
CA GLY A 40 -4.13 -18.98 18.98
C GLY A 40 -5.53 -19.19 18.40
N LYS A 41 -6.49 -18.33 18.68
CA LYS A 41 -7.87 -18.43 18.19
C LYS A 41 -7.99 -17.91 16.76
N ASP A 42 -8.94 -18.46 16.02
CA ASP A 42 -9.36 -17.88 14.75
C ASP A 42 -10.08 -16.56 15.01
N VAL A 43 -9.74 -15.53 14.24
CA VAL A 43 -10.29 -14.19 14.38
C VAL A 43 -10.65 -13.65 13.00
N ARG A 44 -11.80 -13.01 12.90
CA ARG A 44 -12.21 -12.25 11.73
C ARG A 44 -12.40 -10.80 12.11
N VAL A 45 -11.75 -9.92 11.35
CA VAL A 45 -11.70 -8.50 11.68
C VAL A 45 -12.23 -7.69 10.50
N GLN A 46 -13.24 -6.89 10.77
CA GLN A 46 -13.68 -5.85 9.85
C GLN A 46 -13.05 -4.53 10.28
N ALA A 47 -12.08 -4.07 9.50
CA ALA A 47 -11.35 -2.86 9.77
C ALA A 47 -10.77 -2.27 8.47
N LYS A 48 -10.73 -0.95 8.41
CA LYS A 48 -10.19 -0.22 7.25
C LYS A 48 -8.67 -0.33 7.15
N THR A 49 -8.16 -0.08 5.94
CA THR A 49 -6.73 0.10 5.68
C THR A 49 -6.17 1.24 6.55
N GLY A 50 -4.97 1.05 7.10
CA GLY A 50 -4.33 2.03 7.98
C GLY A 50 -4.77 1.96 9.45
N SER A 51 -5.55 0.96 9.84
CA SER A 51 -6.03 0.75 11.21
C SER A 51 -5.01 0.06 12.14
N GLY A 52 -3.85 -0.33 11.62
CA GLY A 52 -2.83 -1.07 12.37
C GLY A 52 -3.02 -2.60 12.35
N LYS A 53 -3.82 -3.11 11.42
CA LYS A 53 -4.11 -4.55 11.29
C LYS A 53 -2.87 -5.39 10.98
N THR A 54 -1.92 -4.87 10.21
CA THR A 54 -0.69 -5.61 9.86
C THR A 54 0.14 -5.92 11.09
N ALA A 55 0.32 -4.97 12.00
CA ALA A 55 0.99 -5.24 13.28
C ALA A 55 0.18 -6.23 14.13
N ALA A 56 -1.15 -6.17 14.09
CA ALA A 56 -1.99 -7.11 14.84
C ALA A 56 -1.75 -8.56 14.41
N PHE A 57 -1.90 -8.89 13.13
CA PHE A 57 -1.60 -10.25 12.69
C PHE A 57 -0.12 -10.57 12.70
N GLY A 58 0.75 -9.59 12.41
CA GLY A 58 2.20 -9.76 12.39
C GLY A 58 2.75 -10.19 13.75
N LEU A 59 2.35 -9.54 14.82
CA LEU A 59 2.72 -9.93 16.19
C LEU A 59 2.23 -11.34 16.54
N GLY A 60 1.01 -11.67 16.12
CA GLY A 60 0.43 -13.00 16.36
C GLY A 60 1.20 -14.11 15.66
N LEU A 61 1.43 -13.97 14.35
CA LEU A 61 2.14 -15.00 13.60
C LEU A 61 3.61 -15.13 14.01
N LEU A 62 4.29 -14.04 14.35
CA LEU A 62 5.69 -14.08 14.80
C LEU A 62 5.86 -14.80 16.14
N GLN A 63 4.85 -14.72 17.01
CA GLN A 63 4.85 -15.43 18.29
C GLN A 63 4.83 -16.96 18.10
N GLN A 64 4.34 -17.44 16.97
CA GLN A 64 4.26 -18.86 16.62
C GLN A 64 5.45 -19.37 15.80
N ILE A 65 6.38 -18.49 15.41
CA ILE A 65 7.53 -18.89 14.59
C ILE A 65 8.64 -19.47 15.46
N ASP A 66 9.05 -20.69 15.12
CA ASP A 66 10.29 -21.31 15.56
C ASP A 66 11.38 -21.06 14.51
N ALA A 67 12.29 -20.12 14.80
CA ALA A 67 13.35 -19.74 13.88
C ALA A 67 14.36 -20.87 13.60
N SER A 68 14.44 -21.89 14.47
CA SER A 68 15.29 -23.06 14.27
C SER A 68 14.69 -24.10 13.33
N LEU A 69 13.39 -24.01 13.05
CA LEU A 69 12.69 -24.89 12.10
C LEU A 69 12.67 -24.26 10.72
N PHE A 70 13.46 -24.77 9.80
CA PHE A 70 13.60 -24.26 8.42
C PHE A 70 12.49 -24.77 7.52
N GLN A 71 11.25 -24.44 7.87
CA GLN A 71 10.03 -24.75 7.14
C GLN A 71 9.10 -23.53 7.16
N THR A 72 8.20 -23.46 6.20
CA THR A 72 7.20 -22.40 6.15
C THR A 72 6.13 -22.65 7.22
N GLN A 73 6.04 -21.74 8.17
CA GLN A 73 5.17 -21.84 9.35
C GLN A 73 4.02 -20.84 9.33
N ALA A 74 4.17 -19.75 8.58
CA ALA A 74 3.11 -18.76 8.41
C ALA A 74 2.97 -18.32 6.95
N LEU A 75 1.73 -18.07 6.56
CA LEU A 75 1.36 -17.59 5.22
C LEU A 75 0.43 -16.39 5.35
N VAL A 76 0.74 -15.32 4.62
CA VAL A 76 -0.17 -14.18 4.44
C VAL A 76 -0.55 -14.10 2.97
N LEU A 77 -1.84 -14.17 2.66
CA LEU A 77 -2.40 -13.96 1.34
C LEU A 77 -2.81 -12.50 1.18
N CYS A 78 -2.37 -11.87 0.12
CA CYS A 78 -2.65 -10.49 -0.24
C CYS A 78 -3.20 -10.40 -1.66
N PRO A 79 -4.05 -9.40 -1.98
CA PRO A 79 -4.62 -9.27 -3.32
C PRO A 79 -3.61 -8.80 -4.37
N THR A 80 -2.61 -8.01 -4.00
CA THR A 80 -1.66 -7.39 -4.92
C THR A 80 -0.22 -7.55 -4.44
N ARG A 81 0.71 -7.49 -5.39
CA ARG A 81 2.15 -7.49 -5.10
C ARG A 81 2.55 -6.32 -4.19
N GLU A 82 2.02 -5.15 -4.46
CA GLU A 82 2.35 -3.93 -3.72
C GLU A 82 1.96 -4.06 -2.24
N LEU A 83 0.78 -4.60 -1.96
CA LEU A 83 0.39 -4.88 -0.58
C LEU A 83 1.26 -5.97 0.04
N ALA A 84 1.58 -7.02 -0.69
CA ALA A 84 2.47 -8.09 -0.22
C ALA A 84 3.86 -7.55 0.15
N ASP A 85 4.42 -6.64 -0.65
CA ASP A 85 5.71 -6.00 -0.36
C ASP A 85 5.63 -5.14 0.91
N GLN A 86 4.55 -4.41 1.11
CA GLN A 86 4.32 -3.60 2.32
C GLN A 86 4.21 -4.48 3.56
N VAL A 87 3.40 -5.52 3.50
CA VAL A 87 3.23 -6.48 4.60
C VAL A 87 4.56 -7.16 4.92
N ALA A 88 5.28 -7.64 3.92
CA ALA A 88 6.59 -8.25 4.12
C ALA A 88 7.60 -7.28 4.75
N GLY A 89 7.61 -6.02 4.32
CA GLY A 89 8.45 -4.97 4.90
C GLY A 89 8.15 -4.73 6.37
N GLU A 90 6.88 -4.67 6.73
CA GLU A 90 6.46 -4.50 8.13
C GLU A 90 6.77 -5.75 8.98
N LEU A 91 6.54 -6.94 8.45
CA LEU A 91 6.89 -8.19 9.13
C LEU A 91 8.40 -8.29 9.38
N ARG A 92 9.24 -7.84 8.43
CA ARG A 92 10.69 -7.79 8.65
C ARG A 92 11.07 -6.84 9.78
N ARG A 93 10.44 -5.69 9.88
CA ARG A 93 10.65 -4.77 11.01
C ARG A 93 10.21 -5.37 12.33
N LEU A 94 9.05 -5.98 12.38
CA LEU A 94 8.55 -6.67 13.58
C LEU A 94 9.38 -7.91 13.95
N ALA A 95 10.01 -8.55 12.99
CA ALA A 95 10.84 -9.76 13.19
C ALA A 95 12.29 -9.45 13.61
N ARG A 96 12.67 -8.19 13.78
CA ARG A 96 14.06 -7.83 14.17
C ARG A 96 14.51 -8.47 15.48
N PHE A 97 13.58 -8.74 16.40
CA PHE A 97 13.87 -9.43 17.66
C PHE A 97 14.15 -10.93 17.49
N LEU A 98 13.85 -11.51 16.33
CA LEU A 98 13.97 -12.93 16.01
C LEU A 98 15.00 -13.12 14.89
N PRO A 99 16.29 -13.29 15.20
CA PRO A 99 17.35 -13.38 14.20
C PRO A 99 17.14 -14.56 13.24
N ASN A 100 17.64 -14.40 12.01
CA ASN A 100 17.62 -15.42 10.96
C ASN A 100 16.22 -15.87 10.50
N THR A 101 15.19 -15.08 10.75
CA THR A 101 13.86 -15.33 10.21
C THR A 101 13.81 -14.91 8.74
N LYS A 102 13.54 -15.87 7.86
CA LYS A 102 13.41 -15.64 6.42
C LYS A 102 11.96 -15.36 6.07
N ILE A 103 11.72 -14.20 5.46
CA ILE A 103 10.41 -13.76 4.94
C ILE A 103 10.54 -13.61 3.43
N LEU A 104 9.70 -14.28 2.66
CA LEU A 104 9.73 -14.29 1.21
C LEU A 104 8.39 -13.86 0.63
N THR A 105 8.42 -13.01 -0.40
CA THR A 105 7.24 -12.67 -1.20
C THR A 105 7.15 -13.55 -2.43
N LEU A 106 5.96 -14.09 -2.71
CA LEU A 106 5.65 -14.88 -3.90
C LEU A 106 4.46 -14.26 -4.62
N CYS A 107 4.76 -13.38 -5.57
CA CYS A 107 3.73 -12.61 -6.28
C CYS A 107 3.89 -12.77 -7.80
N GLY A 108 2.78 -12.65 -8.53
CA GLY A 108 2.80 -12.55 -9.98
C GLY A 108 3.59 -11.33 -10.48
N GLY A 109 3.99 -11.34 -11.73
CA GLY A 109 4.80 -10.27 -12.32
C GLY A 109 6.31 -10.39 -12.07
N GLN A 110 6.75 -11.33 -11.25
CA GLN A 110 8.18 -11.67 -11.07
C GLN A 110 8.51 -13.01 -11.72
N PRO A 111 9.77 -13.23 -12.16
CA PRO A 111 10.16 -14.50 -12.77
C PRO A 111 9.96 -15.67 -11.81
N PHE A 112 9.25 -16.70 -12.26
CA PHE A 112 9.00 -17.92 -11.47
C PHE A 112 10.30 -18.64 -11.07
N GLY A 113 11.27 -18.74 -11.99
CA GLY A 113 12.55 -19.39 -11.73
C GLY A 113 13.33 -18.75 -10.58
N MET A 114 13.35 -17.44 -10.47
CA MET A 114 13.99 -16.74 -9.35
C MET A 114 13.29 -17.03 -8.01
N GLN A 115 11.98 -17.13 -8.01
CA GLN A 115 11.21 -17.51 -6.83
C GLN A 115 11.48 -18.96 -6.44
N ARG A 116 11.48 -19.88 -7.41
CA ARG A 116 11.83 -21.29 -7.19
C ARG A 116 13.23 -21.43 -6.57
N ASP A 117 14.19 -20.69 -7.07
CA ASP A 117 15.57 -20.73 -6.54
C ASP A 117 15.64 -20.21 -5.10
N SER A 118 14.88 -19.17 -4.79
CA SER A 118 14.75 -18.65 -3.41
C SER A 118 14.06 -19.64 -2.47
N LEU A 119 13.19 -20.50 -2.98
CA LEU A 119 12.48 -21.51 -2.20
C LEU A 119 13.29 -22.77 -1.91
N GLN A 120 14.48 -22.94 -2.48
CA GLN A 120 15.39 -24.06 -2.16
C GLN A 120 15.73 -24.13 -0.67
N HIS A 121 15.81 -22.98 -0.03
CA HIS A 121 15.85 -22.85 1.42
C HIS A 121 14.51 -22.29 1.90
N ALA A 122 13.70 -23.15 2.47
CA ALA A 122 12.32 -22.79 2.84
C ALA A 122 12.28 -21.54 3.74
N PRO A 123 11.46 -20.54 3.40
CA PRO A 123 11.24 -19.39 4.26
C PRO A 123 10.37 -19.78 5.46
N HIS A 124 10.53 -19.06 6.58
CA HIS A 124 9.65 -19.21 7.74
C HIS A 124 8.28 -18.63 7.49
N ILE A 125 8.22 -17.52 6.75
CA ILE A 125 7.01 -16.79 6.43
C ILE A 125 6.97 -16.51 4.93
N ILE A 126 5.82 -16.79 4.32
CA ILE A 126 5.50 -16.42 2.94
C ILE A 126 4.42 -15.36 2.93
N VAL A 127 4.63 -14.29 2.16
CA VAL A 127 3.62 -13.29 1.81
C VAL A 127 3.37 -13.39 0.32
N ALA A 128 2.17 -13.73 -0.09
CA ALA A 128 1.92 -14.13 -1.48
C ALA A 128 0.59 -13.60 -2.03
N THR A 129 0.53 -13.47 -3.35
CA THR A 129 -0.74 -13.41 -4.07
C THR A 129 -1.24 -14.82 -4.36
N PRO A 130 -2.57 -15.07 -4.32
CA PRO A 130 -3.11 -16.43 -4.37
C PRO A 130 -2.72 -17.22 -5.62
N GLY A 131 -2.77 -16.60 -6.80
CA GLY A 131 -2.49 -17.29 -8.06
C GLY A 131 -1.06 -17.79 -8.18
N ARG A 132 -0.07 -16.97 -7.85
CA ARG A 132 1.34 -17.34 -7.92
C ARG A 132 1.71 -18.35 -6.82
N LEU A 133 1.13 -18.24 -5.65
CA LEU A 133 1.34 -19.24 -4.59
C LEU A 133 0.78 -20.61 -5.02
N LEU A 134 -0.42 -20.64 -5.57
CA LEU A 134 -1.03 -21.87 -6.07
C LEU A 134 -0.14 -22.52 -7.14
N ASP A 135 0.43 -21.73 -8.05
CA ASP A 135 1.35 -22.22 -9.07
C ASP A 135 2.57 -22.94 -8.45
N HIS A 136 3.17 -22.36 -7.42
CA HIS A 136 4.26 -22.98 -6.67
C HIS A 136 3.81 -24.25 -5.92
N LEU A 137 2.65 -24.24 -5.31
CA LEU A 137 2.11 -25.41 -4.60
C LEU A 137 1.84 -26.58 -5.55
N GLN A 138 1.24 -26.33 -6.71
CA GLN A 138 0.96 -27.34 -7.72
C GLN A 138 2.24 -27.93 -8.34
N LYS A 139 3.28 -27.13 -8.48
CA LYS A 139 4.58 -27.57 -8.99
C LYS A 139 5.50 -28.17 -7.92
N GLY A 140 5.06 -28.21 -6.67
CA GLY A 140 5.83 -28.79 -5.57
C GLY A 140 7.07 -28.00 -5.14
N THR A 141 7.17 -26.72 -5.54
CA THR A 141 8.31 -25.86 -5.18
C THR A 141 8.19 -25.26 -3.77
N VAL A 142 7.03 -25.37 -3.17
CA VAL A 142 6.75 -24.93 -1.78
C VAL A 142 5.86 -25.98 -1.08
N SER A 143 6.05 -26.16 0.21
CA SER A 143 5.19 -27.00 1.07
C SER A 143 4.60 -26.15 2.19
N LEU A 144 3.32 -26.39 2.49
CA LEU A 144 2.61 -25.79 3.62
C LEU A 144 2.37 -26.79 4.76
N ASP A 145 3.03 -27.93 4.76
CA ASP A 145 2.77 -29.02 5.73
C ASP A 145 3.04 -28.62 7.19
N ALA A 146 3.96 -27.66 7.41
CA ALA A 146 4.31 -27.13 8.73
C ALA A 146 3.58 -25.83 9.08
N LEU A 147 2.61 -25.40 8.29
CA LEU A 147 1.92 -24.14 8.46
C LEU A 147 1.08 -24.16 9.75
N ASN A 148 1.31 -23.20 10.63
CA ASN A 148 0.53 -23.03 11.86
C ASN A 148 -0.38 -21.81 11.83
N THR A 149 -0.10 -20.83 10.96
CA THR A 149 -0.88 -19.59 10.85
C THR A 149 -1.10 -19.22 9.39
N LEU A 150 -2.36 -19.01 9.04
CA LEU A 150 -2.80 -18.46 7.75
C LEU A 150 -3.49 -17.13 8.00
N VAL A 151 -3.07 -16.10 7.29
CA VAL A 151 -3.69 -14.77 7.29
C VAL A 151 -4.19 -14.45 5.89
N MET A 152 -5.45 -14.03 5.80
CA MET A 152 -6.00 -13.43 4.58
C MET A 152 -6.18 -11.93 4.82
N ASP A 153 -5.38 -11.12 4.17
CA ASP A 153 -5.44 -9.67 4.28
C ASP A 153 -6.18 -9.06 3.09
N GLU A 154 -7.05 -8.11 3.37
CA GLU A 154 -7.95 -7.51 2.37
C GLU A 154 -8.74 -8.58 1.57
N ALA A 155 -9.41 -9.46 2.28
CA ALA A 155 -10.12 -10.59 1.70
C ALA A 155 -11.22 -10.17 0.70
N ASP A 156 -11.94 -9.07 0.96
CA ASP A 156 -12.92 -8.50 0.04
C ASP A 156 -12.31 -8.15 -1.33
N ARG A 157 -11.09 -7.64 -1.33
CA ARG A 157 -10.39 -7.31 -2.56
C ARG A 157 -9.94 -8.54 -3.34
N MET A 158 -9.49 -9.57 -2.64
CA MET A 158 -9.16 -10.83 -3.29
C MET A 158 -10.37 -11.45 -4.00
N LEU A 159 -11.55 -11.33 -3.41
CA LEU A 159 -12.79 -11.77 -4.05
C LEU A 159 -13.15 -10.93 -5.29
N ASP A 160 -13.05 -9.61 -5.17
CA ASP A 160 -13.30 -8.70 -6.29
C ASP A 160 -12.39 -8.97 -7.49
N MET A 161 -11.16 -9.41 -7.23
CA MET A 161 -10.18 -9.76 -8.24
C MET A 161 -10.34 -11.18 -8.79
N GLY A 162 -11.33 -11.94 -8.34
CA GLY A 162 -11.61 -13.29 -8.82
C GLY A 162 -10.75 -14.39 -8.21
N PHE A 163 -10.14 -14.17 -7.04
CA PHE A 163 -9.25 -15.16 -6.39
C PHE A 163 -9.97 -16.21 -5.53
N SER A 164 -11.29 -16.26 -5.53
CA SER A 164 -12.05 -17.18 -4.66
C SER A 164 -11.63 -18.64 -4.83
N ASP A 165 -11.55 -19.11 -6.07
CA ASP A 165 -11.17 -20.50 -6.37
C ASP A 165 -9.70 -20.75 -6.02
N ALA A 166 -8.81 -19.82 -6.33
CA ALA A 166 -7.39 -19.95 -5.99
C ALA A 166 -7.17 -20.02 -4.47
N ILE A 167 -7.91 -19.24 -3.68
CA ILE A 167 -7.87 -19.28 -2.23
C ILE A 167 -8.31 -20.65 -1.71
N ASP A 168 -9.44 -21.18 -2.20
CA ASP A 168 -9.93 -22.49 -1.82
C ASP A 168 -8.90 -23.59 -2.13
N ASP A 169 -8.27 -23.51 -3.29
CA ASP A 169 -7.24 -24.47 -3.71
C ASP A 169 -5.97 -24.38 -2.85
N VAL A 170 -5.53 -23.19 -2.50
CA VAL A 170 -4.38 -22.98 -1.57
C VAL A 170 -4.67 -23.58 -0.21
N ILE A 171 -5.87 -23.38 0.32
CA ILE A 171 -6.26 -23.87 1.66
C ILE A 171 -6.22 -25.39 1.74
N ARG A 172 -6.49 -26.10 0.65
CA ARG A 172 -6.38 -27.57 0.59
C ARG A 172 -4.97 -28.09 0.88
N PHE A 173 -3.94 -27.28 0.63
CA PHE A 173 -2.56 -27.62 0.95
C PHE A 173 -2.16 -27.31 2.40
N ALA A 174 -2.99 -26.59 3.14
CA ALA A 174 -2.71 -26.17 4.52
C ALA A 174 -3.27 -27.18 5.52
N PRO A 175 -2.57 -27.41 6.67
CA PRO A 175 -3.10 -28.25 7.74
C PRO A 175 -4.42 -27.70 8.30
N ALA A 176 -5.33 -28.61 8.64
CA ALA A 176 -6.59 -28.24 9.27
C ALA A 176 -6.43 -27.66 10.68
N SER A 177 -5.32 -28.00 11.35
CA SER A 177 -4.98 -27.52 12.70
C SER A 177 -4.49 -26.08 12.76
N ARG A 178 -4.28 -25.44 11.63
CA ARG A 178 -3.80 -24.04 11.55
C ARG A 178 -4.72 -23.07 12.27
N GLN A 179 -4.15 -21.96 12.74
CA GLN A 179 -4.89 -20.75 13.08
C GLN A 179 -5.18 -19.98 11.79
N THR A 180 -6.40 -19.49 11.61
CA THR A 180 -6.79 -18.71 10.44
C THR A 180 -7.32 -17.34 10.84
N LEU A 181 -6.66 -16.29 10.36
CA LEU A 181 -7.01 -14.89 10.59
C LEU A 181 -7.53 -14.27 9.29
N LEU A 182 -8.67 -13.60 9.33
CA LEU A 182 -9.29 -12.99 8.18
C LEU A 182 -9.53 -11.51 8.43
N PHE A 183 -8.98 -10.66 7.57
CA PHE A 183 -9.11 -9.20 7.62
C PHE A 183 -9.79 -8.69 6.36
N SER A 184 -10.81 -7.88 6.53
CA SER A 184 -11.56 -7.29 5.42
C SER A 184 -12.09 -5.91 5.84
N ALA A 185 -12.11 -4.96 4.89
CA ALA A 185 -12.68 -3.64 5.16
C ALA A 185 -14.22 -3.69 5.15
N THR A 186 -14.79 -4.58 4.35
CA THR A 186 -16.22 -4.81 4.20
C THR A 186 -16.57 -6.26 4.54
N TRP A 187 -17.83 -6.51 4.86
CA TRP A 187 -18.29 -7.86 5.21
C TRP A 187 -19.48 -8.33 4.37
N PRO A 188 -19.32 -8.44 3.03
CA PRO A 188 -20.37 -9.00 2.20
C PRO A 188 -20.59 -10.50 2.49
N GLU A 189 -21.74 -11.01 2.03
CA GLU A 189 -22.10 -12.43 2.20
C GLU A 189 -21.02 -13.40 1.70
N ALA A 190 -20.35 -13.06 0.60
CA ALA A 190 -19.27 -13.87 0.06
C ALA A 190 -18.07 -14.01 1.01
N ILE A 191 -17.74 -12.98 1.80
CA ILE A 191 -16.71 -13.04 2.84
C ILE A 191 -17.17 -13.88 4.02
N ALA A 192 -18.42 -13.73 4.45
CA ALA A 192 -18.99 -14.56 5.50
C ALA A 192 -18.98 -16.06 5.09
N ALA A 193 -19.26 -16.36 3.81
CA ALA A 193 -19.17 -17.70 3.27
C ALA A 193 -17.75 -18.27 3.30
N ILE A 194 -16.74 -17.49 2.95
CA ILE A 194 -15.33 -17.90 3.07
C ILE A 194 -14.96 -18.17 4.51
N SER A 195 -15.27 -17.23 5.42
CA SER A 195 -15.02 -17.42 6.84
C SER A 195 -15.63 -18.73 7.37
N GLY A 196 -16.87 -19.01 6.99
CA GLY A 196 -17.56 -20.25 7.36
C GLY A 196 -16.88 -21.55 6.88
N ARG A 197 -16.18 -21.49 5.73
CA ARG A 197 -15.46 -22.64 5.17
C ARG A 197 -14.05 -22.83 5.74
N VAL A 198 -13.36 -21.73 6.05
CA VAL A 198 -11.90 -21.76 6.32
C VAL A 198 -11.54 -21.51 7.79
N GLN A 199 -12.44 -20.96 8.58
CA GLN A 199 -12.22 -20.65 9.98
C GLN A 199 -13.04 -21.57 10.90
N ARG A 200 -12.52 -21.79 12.10
CA ARG A 200 -13.16 -22.59 13.16
C ARG A 200 -13.58 -21.65 14.28
N ASP A 201 -14.89 -21.51 14.48
CA ASP A 201 -15.49 -20.71 15.54
C ASP A 201 -14.77 -19.35 15.75
N PRO A 202 -14.68 -18.52 14.71
CA PRO A 202 -13.87 -17.31 14.77
C PRO A 202 -14.50 -16.27 15.69
N LEU A 203 -13.65 -15.58 16.46
CA LEU A 203 -14.05 -14.35 17.13
C LEU A 203 -14.26 -13.26 16.09
N ALA A 204 -15.46 -12.68 16.06
CA ALA A 204 -15.77 -11.58 15.17
C ALA A 204 -15.46 -10.25 15.84
N ILE A 205 -14.68 -9.42 15.17
CA ILE A 205 -14.34 -8.06 15.62
C ILE A 205 -14.71 -7.10 14.49
N GLU A 206 -15.52 -6.10 14.84
CA GLU A 206 -15.86 -5.00 13.97
C GLU A 206 -15.39 -3.70 14.62
N ILE A 207 -14.55 -2.96 13.91
CA ILE A 207 -14.08 -1.65 14.34
C ILE A 207 -14.88 -0.59 13.60
N ASP A 208 -15.75 0.08 14.34
CA ASP A 208 -16.55 1.18 13.81
C ASP A 208 -15.65 2.30 13.31
N SER A 209 -15.91 2.72 12.07
CA SER A 209 -15.16 3.78 11.44
C SER A 209 -15.41 5.17 12.03
N THR A 210 -16.38 5.28 12.93
CA THR A 210 -16.80 6.56 13.53
C THR A 210 -15.85 7.08 14.60
N ASP A 211 -15.05 6.22 15.23
CA ASP A 211 -14.22 6.61 16.38
C ASP A 211 -12.76 6.94 16.03
N ALA A 212 -12.31 6.79 14.76
CA ALA A 212 -10.89 6.82 14.44
C ALA A 212 -10.47 7.71 13.26
N LEU A 213 -11.39 8.25 12.47
CA LEU A 213 -11.04 9.11 11.34
C LEU A 213 -11.69 10.49 11.49
N PRO A 214 -10.91 11.57 11.35
CA PRO A 214 -11.50 12.89 11.20
C PRO A 214 -12.46 12.88 10.00
N PRO A 215 -13.55 13.64 10.05
CA PRO A 215 -14.56 13.62 9.01
C PRO A 215 -13.97 14.05 7.67
N ILE A 216 -14.22 13.25 6.63
CA ILE A 216 -13.87 13.60 5.26
C ILE A 216 -14.97 14.52 4.73
N GLU A 217 -14.59 15.74 4.35
CA GLU A 217 -15.48 16.62 3.61
C GLU A 217 -15.62 16.10 2.19
N GLN A 218 -16.86 15.87 1.75
CA GLN A 218 -17.18 15.43 0.39
C GLN A 218 -17.87 16.53 -0.38
N GLN A 219 -17.29 16.94 -1.51
CA GLN A 219 -17.81 17.93 -2.42
C GLN A 219 -18.10 17.28 -3.78
N PHE A 220 -19.21 17.66 -4.40
CA PHE A 220 -19.64 17.15 -5.69
C PHE A 220 -19.80 18.29 -6.68
N TYR A 221 -19.35 18.08 -7.92
CA TYR A 221 -19.45 19.04 -9.01
C TYR A 221 -20.17 18.41 -10.20
N GLU A 222 -21.23 19.06 -10.66
CA GLU A 222 -21.85 18.72 -11.94
C GLU A 222 -21.01 19.30 -13.08
N THR A 223 -20.71 18.49 -14.06
CA THR A 223 -19.97 18.92 -15.25
C THR A 223 -20.22 17.97 -16.41
N SER A 224 -20.05 18.45 -17.64
CA SER A 224 -20.05 17.56 -18.80
C SER A 224 -18.77 16.71 -18.81
N SER A 225 -18.79 15.59 -19.54
CA SER A 225 -17.59 14.75 -19.71
C SER A 225 -16.40 15.54 -20.28
N LYS A 226 -16.66 16.46 -21.21
CA LYS A 226 -15.63 17.35 -21.78
C LYS A 226 -15.15 18.44 -20.81
N GLY A 227 -15.97 18.78 -19.84
CA GLY A 227 -15.65 19.80 -18.83
C GLY A 227 -14.81 19.29 -17.67
N LYS A 228 -14.65 17.98 -17.51
CA LYS A 228 -13.96 17.38 -16.35
C LYS A 228 -12.49 17.77 -16.24
N ILE A 229 -11.73 17.67 -17.33
CA ILE A 229 -10.30 18.04 -17.34
C ILE A 229 -10.10 19.52 -17.03
N PRO A 230 -10.75 20.47 -17.69
CA PRO A 230 -10.64 21.87 -17.34
C PRO A 230 -11.05 22.18 -15.88
N LEU A 231 -12.08 21.53 -15.37
CA LEU A 231 -12.51 21.68 -13.98
C LEU A 231 -11.45 21.16 -13.02
N LEU A 232 -10.85 19.98 -13.30
CA LEU A 232 -9.79 19.42 -12.50
C LEU A 232 -8.59 20.36 -12.42
N GLN A 233 -8.15 20.90 -13.55
CA GLN A 233 -7.03 21.84 -13.60
C GLN A 233 -7.30 23.11 -12.77
N ARG A 234 -8.53 23.62 -12.80
CA ARG A 234 -8.95 24.78 -11.99
C ARG A 234 -9.02 24.47 -10.50
N LEU A 235 -9.54 23.30 -10.13
CA LEU A 235 -9.60 22.88 -8.72
C LEU A 235 -8.24 22.61 -8.14
N LEU A 236 -7.33 22.00 -8.90
CA LEU A 236 -5.94 21.85 -8.48
C LEU A 236 -5.24 23.20 -8.32
N SER A 237 -5.55 24.16 -9.18
CA SER A 237 -5.04 25.53 -9.05
C SER A 237 -5.57 26.24 -7.81
N LEU A 238 -6.83 26.00 -7.45
CA LEU A 238 -7.49 26.57 -6.28
C LEU A 238 -6.94 25.99 -4.98
N HIS A 239 -6.88 24.67 -4.88
CA HIS A 239 -6.51 23.98 -3.65
C HIS A 239 -4.99 23.81 -3.48
N GLN A 240 -4.23 23.79 -4.55
CA GLN A 240 -2.78 23.59 -4.57
C GLN A 240 -2.33 22.50 -3.58
N PRO A 241 -2.87 21.26 -3.70
CA PRO A 241 -2.56 20.21 -2.75
C PRO A 241 -1.09 19.80 -2.83
N SER A 242 -0.48 19.51 -1.69
CA SER A 242 0.85 18.91 -1.65
C SER A 242 0.84 17.48 -2.18
N SER A 243 -0.27 16.78 -2.00
CA SER A 243 -0.49 15.43 -2.49
C SER A 243 -1.96 15.19 -2.84
N CYS A 244 -2.19 14.63 -4.02
CA CYS A 244 -3.53 14.35 -4.54
C CYS A 244 -3.53 13.03 -5.31
N VAL A 245 -4.59 12.24 -5.16
CA VAL A 245 -4.88 11.12 -6.06
C VAL A 245 -6.16 11.42 -6.83
N VAL A 246 -6.11 11.23 -8.14
CA VAL A 246 -7.25 11.34 -9.06
C VAL A 246 -7.61 9.94 -9.54
N PHE A 247 -8.84 9.50 -9.25
CA PHE A 247 -9.32 8.19 -9.67
C PHE A 247 -10.11 8.27 -10.97
N CYS A 248 -9.71 7.43 -11.92
CA CYS A 248 -10.40 7.20 -13.19
C CYS A 248 -10.86 5.74 -13.28
N ASN A 249 -11.95 5.49 -14.02
CA ASN A 249 -12.48 4.13 -14.19
C ASN A 249 -11.74 3.32 -15.26
N THR A 250 -11.11 3.98 -16.22
CA THR A 250 -10.42 3.34 -17.33
C THR A 250 -8.96 3.76 -17.44
N LYS A 251 -8.13 2.86 -17.99
CA LYS A 251 -6.71 3.13 -18.28
C LYS A 251 -6.54 4.29 -19.25
N LYS A 252 -7.41 4.37 -20.25
CA LYS A 252 -7.39 5.42 -21.28
C LYS A 252 -7.62 6.79 -20.67
N ASP A 253 -8.63 6.93 -19.83
CA ASP A 253 -8.94 8.19 -19.15
C ASP A 253 -7.85 8.56 -18.15
N CYS A 254 -7.31 7.58 -17.44
CA CYS A 254 -6.18 7.75 -16.53
C CYS A 254 -4.98 8.40 -17.24
N GLN A 255 -4.58 7.86 -18.38
CA GLN A 255 -3.45 8.39 -19.15
C GLN A 255 -3.77 9.77 -19.74
N ALA A 256 -4.97 9.96 -20.28
CA ALA A 256 -5.38 11.24 -20.85
C ALA A 256 -5.40 12.37 -19.80
N VAL A 257 -5.89 12.10 -18.62
CA VAL A 257 -5.90 13.06 -17.50
C VAL A 257 -4.47 13.39 -17.06
N CYS A 258 -3.62 12.40 -16.91
CA CYS A 258 -2.21 12.60 -16.54
C CYS A 258 -1.50 13.49 -17.57
N ASP A 259 -1.66 13.21 -18.84
CA ASP A 259 -1.04 13.98 -19.93
C ASP A 259 -1.55 15.44 -19.92
N ALA A 260 -2.85 15.64 -19.74
CA ALA A 260 -3.45 16.97 -19.71
C ALA A 260 -2.97 17.81 -18.51
N LEU A 261 -2.75 17.18 -17.35
CA LEU A 261 -2.19 17.87 -16.18
C LEU A 261 -0.73 18.29 -16.42
N ASN A 262 0.08 17.41 -17.00
CA ASN A 262 1.47 17.73 -17.30
C ASN A 262 1.61 18.80 -18.38
N GLU A 263 0.69 18.90 -19.34
CA GLU A 263 0.69 19.96 -20.34
C GLU A 263 0.57 21.37 -19.73
N VAL A 264 -0.10 21.50 -18.60
CA VAL A 264 -0.23 22.75 -17.85
C VAL A 264 0.71 22.83 -16.65
N GLU A 265 1.72 21.99 -16.64
CA GLU A 265 2.74 21.94 -15.59
C GLU A 265 2.19 21.70 -14.17
N GLN A 266 1.13 20.92 -14.10
CA GLN A 266 0.64 20.34 -12.85
C GLN A 266 1.19 18.93 -12.73
N SER A 267 2.29 18.79 -11.97
CA SER A 267 3.11 17.58 -11.90
C SER A 267 2.29 16.34 -11.55
N ALA A 268 2.14 15.43 -12.50
CA ALA A 268 1.32 14.23 -12.39
C ALA A 268 2.03 12.98 -12.88
N LEU A 269 1.75 11.87 -12.23
CA LEU A 269 2.14 10.51 -12.64
C LEU A 269 0.88 9.67 -12.85
N SER A 270 0.94 8.69 -13.75
CA SER A 270 -0.15 7.76 -14.00
C SER A 270 0.16 6.36 -13.46
N LEU A 271 -0.87 5.69 -12.95
CA LEU A 271 -0.79 4.33 -12.43
C LEU A 271 -1.99 3.52 -12.95
N HIS A 272 -1.74 2.65 -13.93
CA HIS A 272 -2.76 1.78 -14.52
C HIS A 272 -2.18 0.45 -15.01
N GLY A 273 -3.04 -0.49 -15.40
CA GLY A 273 -2.66 -1.86 -15.69
C GLY A 273 -1.82 -2.09 -16.95
N ASP A 274 -1.70 -1.09 -17.84
CA ASP A 274 -0.86 -1.19 -19.04
C ASP A 274 0.62 -0.86 -18.75
N LEU A 275 0.93 -0.35 -17.57
CA LEU A 275 2.30 -0.13 -17.14
C LEU A 275 2.99 -1.44 -16.83
N GLU A 276 4.25 -1.57 -17.25
CA GLU A 276 5.11 -2.64 -16.81
C GLU A 276 5.36 -2.56 -15.30
N GLN A 277 5.67 -3.69 -14.67
CA GLN A 277 5.87 -3.73 -13.22
C GLN A 277 6.97 -2.78 -12.74
N ARG A 278 8.05 -2.64 -13.52
CA ARG A 278 9.13 -1.71 -13.22
C ARG A 278 8.63 -0.26 -13.19
N ASP A 279 7.83 0.13 -14.17
CA ASP A 279 7.29 1.48 -14.27
C ASP A 279 6.29 1.78 -13.15
N ARG A 280 5.50 0.77 -12.75
CA ARG A 280 4.61 0.88 -11.58
C ARG A 280 5.41 1.12 -10.29
N ASP A 281 6.46 0.33 -10.07
CA ASP A 281 7.31 0.47 -8.90
C ASP A 281 7.97 1.85 -8.84
N GLN A 282 8.48 2.34 -9.97
CA GLN A 282 9.07 3.68 -10.06
C GLN A 282 8.04 4.78 -9.80
N THR A 283 6.86 4.68 -10.38
CA THR A 283 5.77 5.64 -10.18
C THR A 283 5.41 5.78 -8.70
N LEU A 284 5.26 4.65 -8.01
CA LEU A 284 4.93 4.64 -6.59
C LEU A 284 6.04 5.23 -5.72
N VAL A 285 7.28 4.89 -6.00
CA VAL A 285 8.43 5.48 -5.29
C VAL A 285 8.50 6.99 -5.51
N ARG A 286 8.33 7.44 -6.74
CA ARG A 286 8.36 8.88 -7.08
C ARG A 286 7.24 9.64 -6.38
N PHE A 287 6.03 9.10 -6.36
CA PHE A 287 4.91 9.72 -5.66
C PHE A 287 5.13 9.73 -4.13
N ALA A 288 5.59 8.63 -3.56
CA ALA A 288 5.92 8.55 -2.13
C ALA A 288 7.05 9.49 -1.72
N ASN A 289 7.93 9.85 -2.64
CA ASN A 289 9.06 10.76 -2.44
C ASN A 289 8.73 12.23 -2.72
N ASP A 290 7.46 12.59 -2.92
CA ASP A 290 7.03 13.95 -3.29
C ASP A 290 7.62 14.45 -4.63
N SER A 291 7.93 13.52 -5.54
CA SER A 291 8.43 13.83 -6.88
C SER A 291 7.32 14.07 -7.91
N ALA A 292 6.07 14.05 -7.48
CA ALA A 292 4.88 14.51 -8.19
C ALA A 292 3.82 14.95 -7.19
N ARG A 293 3.00 15.91 -7.57
CA ARG A 293 1.88 16.40 -6.76
C ARG A 293 0.64 15.53 -6.87
N VAL A 294 0.44 14.96 -8.05
CA VAL A 294 -0.78 14.24 -8.41
C VAL A 294 -0.44 12.83 -8.91
N LEU A 295 -1.13 11.85 -8.37
CA LEU A 295 -1.16 10.49 -8.91
C LEU A 295 -2.52 10.26 -9.56
N VAL A 296 -2.55 9.98 -10.85
CA VAL A 296 -3.78 9.61 -11.57
C VAL A 296 -3.80 8.09 -11.69
N ALA A 297 -4.82 7.46 -11.14
CA ALA A 297 -4.84 6.00 -11.00
C ALA A 297 -6.20 5.39 -11.30
N THR A 298 -6.20 4.14 -11.75
CA THR A 298 -7.38 3.29 -11.75
C THR A 298 -7.53 2.58 -10.41
N ASP A 299 -8.74 2.14 -10.05
CA ASP A 299 -8.99 1.45 -8.78
C ASP A 299 -8.15 0.18 -8.63
N VAL A 300 -8.07 -0.62 -9.68
CA VAL A 300 -7.31 -1.89 -9.66
C VAL A 300 -5.83 -1.62 -9.41
N ALA A 301 -5.26 -0.63 -10.07
CA ALA A 301 -3.84 -0.28 -9.91
C ALA A 301 -3.53 0.32 -8.54
N ALA A 302 -4.46 1.07 -7.96
CA ALA A 302 -4.30 1.71 -6.65
C ALA A 302 -4.69 0.81 -5.47
N ARG A 303 -5.28 -0.36 -5.73
CA ARG A 303 -5.70 -1.30 -4.68
C ARG A 303 -4.50 -1.84 -3.89
N GLY A 304 -4.66 -1.91 -2.59
CA GLY A 304 -3.65 -2.45 -1.69
C GLY A 304 -2.44 -1.56 -1.47
N LEU A 305 -2.39 -0.38 -2.08
CA LEU A 305 -1.30 0.56 -1.87
C LEU A 305 -1.50 1.32 -0.57
N ASP A 306 -0.48 1.32 0.27
CA ASP A 306 -0.41 2.23 1.40
C ASP A 306 0.11 3.58 0.92
N ILE A 307 -0.76 4.31 0.25
CA ILE A 307 -0.45 5.67 -0.15
C ILE A 307 -0.51 6.53 1.12
N LYS A 308 0.52 7.38 1.32
CA LYS A 308 0.56 8.35 2.42
C LYS A 308 -0.75 9.12 2.52
N SER A 309 -1.04 9.67 3.69
CA SER A 309 -2.22 10.51 3.88
C SER A 309 -2.24 11.66 2.86
N LEU A 310 -3.32 11.74 2.09
CA LEU A 310 -3.48 12.70 1.01
C LEU A 310 -4.26 13.92 1.49
N GLU A 311 -3.88 15.10 1.02
CA GLU A 311 -4.66 16.31 1.25
C GLU A 311 -5.96 16.31 0.45
N LEU A 312 -5.92 15.75 -0.76
CA LEU A 312 -7.04 15.76 -1.69
C LEU A 312 -7.19 14.40 -2.40
N VAL A 313 -8.40 13.92 -2.48
CA VAL A 313 -8.81 12.83 -3.37
C VAL A 313 -9.83 13.37 -4.37
N VAL A 314 -9.65 13.08 -5.65
CA VAL A 314 -10.60 13.47 -6.70
C VAL A 314 -11.12 12.20 -7.38
N ASN A 315 -12.42 12.03 -7.41
CA ASN A 315 -13.09 11.05 -8.26
C ASN A 315 -13.41 11.73 -9.60
N PHE A 316 -12.53 11.56 -10.57
CA PHE A 316 -12.72 12.09 -11.92
C PHE A 316 -13.95 11.46 -12.60
N GLU A 317 -14.15 10.19 -12.30
CA GLU A 317 -15.36 9.45 -12.63
C GLU A 317 -15.90 8.80 -11.36
N LEU A 318 -17.21 8.79 -11.17
CA LEU A 318 -17.83 8.15 -10.03
C LEU A 318 -17.63 6.63 -10.10
N ALA A 319 -17.35 6.03 -8.96
CA ALA A 319 -17.26 4.59 -8.84
C ALA A 319 -18.63 3.93 -9.16
N TRP A 320 -18.56 2.76 -9.79
CA TRP A 320 -19.76 1.95 -10.04
C TRP A 320 -20.35 1.37 -8.75
N ASP A 321 -19.48 1.09 -7.79
CA ASP A 321 -19.84 0.50 -6.50
C ASP A 321 -19.60 1.52 -5.38
N PRO A 322 -20.58 1.78 -4.50
CA PRO A 322 -20.40 2.66 -3.34
C PRO A 322 -19.25 2.25 -2.41
N GLU A 323 -18.97 0.96 -2.27
CA GLU A 323 -17.84 0.48 -1.48
C GLU A 323 -16.51 0.94 -2.08
N VAL A 324 -16.38 0.91 -3.40
CA VAL A 324 -15.20 1.44 -4.11
C VAL A 324 -15.06 2.94 -3.86
N HIS A 325 -16.16 3.68 -3.85
CA HIS A 325 -16.15 5.11 -3.49
C HIS A 325 -15.60 5.34 -2.09
N VAL A 326 -16.05 4.58 -1.11
CA VAL A 326 -15.55 4.65 0.27
C VAL A 326 -14.05 4.35 0.34
N HIS A 327 -13.59 3.35 -0.37
CA HIS A 327 -12.16 3.00 -0.43
C HIS A 327 -11.30 4.11 -1.07
N ARG A 328 -11.82 4.78 -2.09
CA ARG A 328 -11.14 5.90 -2.73
C ARG A 328 -10.98 7.07 -1.77
N ILE A 329 -12.06 7.53 -1.16
CA ILE A 329 -12.02 8.69 -0.26
C ILE A 329 -11.28 8.41 1.04
N GLY A 330 -11.22 7.16 1.47
CA GLY A 330 -10.45 6.73 2.64
C GLY A 330 -8.92 6.86 2.49
N ARG A 331 -8.42 7.34 1.36
CA ARG A 331 -7.00 7.69 1.18
C ARG A 331 -6.64 9.05 1.75
N THR A 332 -7.62 9.86 2.10
CA THR A 332 -7.44 11.14 2.81
C THR A 332 -7.87 11.04 4.28
N ALA A 333 -7.70 12.09 5.05
CA ALA A 333 -8.09 12.19 6.47
C ALA A 333 -7.49 11.12 7.40
N ARG A 334 -6.26 10.69 7.14
CA ARG A 334 -5.53 9.75 8.00
C ARG A 334 -4.71 10.51 9.05
N ALA A 335 -4.37 9.82 10.13
CA ALA A 335 -3.48 10.31 11.18
C ALA A 335 -3.96 11.59 11.88
N GLY A 336 -5.27 11.80 12.01
CA GLY A 336 -5.84 12.94 12.75
C GLY A 336 -6.02 14.22 11.94
N ASN A 337 -5.67 14.21 10.64
CA ASN A 337 -5.86 15.35 9.74
C ASN A 337 -7.22 15.33 9.07
N SER A 338 -7.83 16.51 8.85
CA SER A 338 -9.02 16.64 8.02
C SER A 338 -8.70 16.29 6.56
N GLY A 339 -9.67 15.72 5.85
CA GLY A 339 -9.51 15.33 4.45
C GLY A 339 -10.60 15.93 3.56
N LEU A 340 -10.25 16.17 2.30
CA LEU A 340 -11.16 16.64 1.27
C LEU A 340 -11.24 15.62 0.14
N ALA A 341 -12.47 15.24 -0.23
CA ALA A 341 -12.77 14.41 -1.39
C ALA A 341 -13.69 15.15 -2.33
N ILE A 342 -13.29 15.27 -3.58
CA ILE A 342 -14.06 15.94 -4.64
C ILE A 342 -14.50 14.90 -5.66
N SER A 343 -15.76 14.91 -6.05
CA SER A 343 -16.30 14.00 -7.07
C SER A 343 -16.94 14.77 -8.21
N PHE A 344 -16.62 14.39 -9.44
CA PHE A 344 -17.24 14.92 -10.64
C PHE A 344 -18.41 14.02 -11.07
N CYS A 345 -19.48 14.64 -11.50
CA CYS A 345 -20.66 13.94 -11.97
C CYS A 345 -21.09 14.51 -13.33
N ALA A 346 -20.90 13.70 -14.37
CA ALA A 346 -21.49 13.99 -15.67
C ALA A 346 -22.97 13.55 -15.70
N PRO A 347 -23.80 14.03 -16.64
CA PRO A 347 -25.19 13.62 -16.71
C PRO A 347 -25.41 12.10 -16.77
N GLU A 348 -24.49 11.37 -17.42
CA GLU A 348 -24.54 9.91 -17.54
C GLU A 348 -24.23 9.20 -16.20
N GLU A 349 -23.64 9.91 -15.25
CA GLU A 349 -23.25 9.39 -13.94
C GLU A 349 -24.25 9.73 -12.83
N ALA A 350 -25.34 10.45 -13.15
CA ALA A 350 -26.31 10.92 -12.15
C ALA A 350 -26.91 9.77 -11.31
N GLN A 351 -27.16 8.63 -11.94
CA GLN A 351 -27.67 7.45 -11.23
C GLN A 351 -26.66 6.91 -10.22
N ARG A 352 -25.36 6.91 -10.55
CA ARG A 352 -24.28 6.49 -9.62
C ARG A 352 -24.21 7.42 -8.42
N ALA A 353 -24.33 8.74 -8.65
CA ALA A 353 -24.37 9.73 -7.57
C ALA A 353 -25.54 9.48 -6.61
N ASN A 354 -26.71 9.18 -7.13
CA ASN A 354 -27.88 8.84 -6.32
C ASN A 354 -27.68 7.55 -5.52
N ILE A 355 -27.10 6.52 -6.13
CA ILE A 355 -26.79 5.26 -5.45
C ILE A 355 -25.80 5.49 -4.30
N ILE A 356 -24.76 6.28 -4.51
CA ILE A 356 -23.79 6.64 -3.46
C ILE A 356 -24.48 7.39 -2.32
N SER A 357 -25.34 8.37 -2.64
CA SER A 357 -26.10 9.11 -1.65
C SER A 357 -27.00 8.20 -0.81
N ASP A 358 -27.74 7.31 -1.45
CA ASP A 358 -28.70 6.42 -0.78
C ASP A 358 -27.99 5.35 0.05
N MET A 359 -26.96 4.70 -0.50
CA MET A 359 -26.25 3.62 0.18
C MET A 359 -25.42 4.11 1.37
N LEU A 360 -24.81 5.28 1.27
CA LEU A 360 -24.00 5.87 2.34
C LEU A 360 -24.82 6.77 3.28
N GLN A 361 -26.09 7.00 2.97
CA GLN A 361 -26.97 7.91 3.72
C GLN A 361 -26.36 9.29 3.92
N ILE A 362 -25.76 9.83 2.85
CA ILE A 362 -25.17 11.16 2.82
C ILE A 362 -25.95 12.08 1.90
N LYS A 363 -26.05 13.34 2.27
CA LYS A 363 -26.52 14.39 1.40
C LYS A 363 -25.38 14.86 0.50
N LEU A 364 -25.60 14.84 -0.83
CA LEU A 364 -24.57 15.30 -1.78
C LEU A 364 -24.42 16.83 -1.65
N ASN A 365 -23.21 17.26 -1.34
CA ASN A 365 -22.85 18.66 -1.24
C ASN A 365 -22.40 19.18 -2.60
N TRP A 366 -23.37 19.65 -3.41
CA TRP A 366 -23.10 20.19 -4.73
C TRP A 366 -22.48 21.56 -4.65
N GLN A 367 -21.34 21.73 -5.31
CA GLN A 367 -20.58 22.97 -5.37
C GLN A 367 -20.71 23.64 -6.72
N THR A 368 -20.57 24.95 -6.73
CA THR A 368 -20.46 25.73 -7.97
C THR A 368 -19.01 25.67 -8.44
N PRO A 369 -18.76 25.33 -9.72
CA PRO A 369 -17.40 25.34 -10.26
C PRO A 369 -16.74 26.71 -10.09
N PRO A 370 -15.43 26.76 -9.79
CA PRO A 370 -14.72 28.02 -9.69
C PRO A 370 -14.73 28.77 -11.02
N ALA A 371 -14.74 30.10 -10.97
CA ALA A 371 -14.67 30.93 -12.17
C ALA A 371 -13.42 30.61 -13.02
N ASN A 372 -13.50 30.90 -14.30
CA ASN A 372 -12.33 30.80 -15.17
C ASN A 372 -11.22 31.72 -14.67
N SER A 373 -10.16 31.12 -14.17
CA SER A 373 -8.98 31.79 -13.68
C SER A 373 -7.73 31.19 -14.33
N SER A 374 -6.61 31.85 -14.18
CA SER A 374 -5.32 31.33 -14.65
C SER A 374 -5.02 29.98 -14.00
N ILE A 375 -4.54 29.04 -14.78
CA ILE A 375 -4.06 27.76 -14.27
C ILE A 375 -2.74 27.99 -13.54
N VAL A 376 -2.66 27.52 -12.30
CA VAL A 376 -1.47 27.59 -11.48
C VAL A 376 -0.63 26.37 -11.71
N THR A 377 0.67 26.54 -11.93
CA THR A 377 1.62 25.42 -11.99
C THR A 377 1.78 24.77 -10.62
N LEU A 378 1.85 23.45 -10.58
CA LEU A 378 2.10 22.68 -9.37
C LEU A 378 3.39 21.88 -9.56
N GLU A 379 4.49 22.47 -9.11
CA GLU A 379 5.79 21.82 -9.18
C GLU A 379 5.94 20.77 -8.06
N ALA A 380 6.58 19.66 -8.40
CA ALA A 380 6.98 18.69 -7.39
C ALA A 380 8.04 19.30 -6.46
N GLU A 381 7.96 18.99 -5.19
CA GLU A 381 8.93 19.46 -4.20
C GLU A 381 10.28 18.78 -4.37
N MET A 382 10.25 17.50 -4.71
CA MET A 382 11.42 16.63 -4.81
C MET A 382 11.58 16.09 -6.24
N ALA A 383 12.77 15.60 -6.53
CA ALA A 383 13.05 14.74 -7.68
C ALA A 383 13.61 13.42 -7.18
N THR A 384 13.32 12.32 -7.86
CA THR A 384 13.84 11.00 -7.51
C THR A 384 14.94 10.60 -8.48
N LEU A 385 16.12 10.31 -7.95
CA LEU A 385 17.23 9.72 -8.70
C LEU A 385 17.22 8.20 -8.51
N CYS A 386 17.34 7.48 -9.61
CA CYS A 386 17.44 6.02 -9.63
C CYS A 386 18.90 5.61 -9.87
N ILE A 387 19.49 4.92 -8.91
CA ILE A 387 20.89 4.47 -8.94
C ILE A 387 20.91 2.96 -9.14
N ASP A 388 21.64 2.50 -10.16
CA ASP A 388 21.81 1.07 -10.39
C ASP A 388 22.65 0.43 -9.28
N GLY A 389 22.28 -0.77 -8.85
CA GLY A 389 23.03 -1.54 -7.87
C GLY A 389 22.15 -2.16 -6.79
N GLY A 390 21.56 -1.38 -5.93
CA GLY A 390 20.64 -1.83 -4.89
C GLY A 390 21.23 -2.85 -3.92
N LYS A 391 20.39 -3.76 -3.42
CA LYS A 391 20.79 -4.82 -2.49
C LYS A 391 21.78 -5.80 -3.10
N LYS A 392 21.68 -6.08 -4.39
CA LYS A 392 22.59 -6.97 -5.13
C LYS A 392 24.03 -6.45 -5.10
N ALA A 393 24.21 -5.12 -5.12
CA ALA A 393 25.51 -4.48 -4.98
C ALA A 393 25.90 -4.17 -3.53
N LYS A 394 25.13 -4.67 -2.57
CA LYS A 394 25.30 -4.42 -1.12
C LYS A 394 25.28 -2.92 -0.76
N MET A 395 24.50 -2.14 -1.49
CA MET A 395 24.34 -0.71 -1.23
C MET A 395 23.41 -0.50 -0.01
N ARG A 396 23.77 0.47 0.81
CA ARG A 396 22.99 0.89 1.98
C ARG A 396 22.60 2.36 1.84
N PRO A 397 21.52 2.81 2.52
CA PRO A 397 21.17 4.23 2.50
C PRO A 397 22.31 5.17 2.87
N GLY A 398 23.14 4.79 3.86
CA GLY A 398 24.30 5.55 4.29
C GLY A 398 25.38 5.72 3.23
N ASP A 399 25.55 4.76 2.31
CA ASP A 399 26.52 4.85 1.22
C ASP A 399 26.11 5.97 0.23
N VAL A 400 24.82 6.06 -0.08
CA VAL A 400 24.26 7.09 -0.95
C VAL A 400 24.25 8.46 -0.26
N LEU A 401 23.81 8.51 0.99
CA LEU A 401 23.83 9.74 1.78
C LEU A 401 25.26 10.28 1.94
N GLY A 402 26.23 9.41 2.21
CA GLY A 402 27.63 9.78 2.31
C GLY A 402 28.20 10.35 1.01
N ALA A 403 27.87 9.76 -0.14
CA ALA A 403 28.28 10.28 -1.45
C ALA A 403 27.67 11.67 -1.73
N LEU A 404 26.41 11.86 -1.40
CA LEU A 404 25.71 13.14 -1.64
C LEU A 404 26.18 14.26 -0.70
N THR A 405 26.38 13.97 0.57
CA THR A 405 26.76 14.99 1.57
C THR A 405 28.27 15.18 1.70
N GLY A 406 29.05 14.14 1.51
CA GLY A 406 30.50 14.17 1.61
C GLY A 406 31.18 14.59 0.29
N ASP A 407 31.14 13.70 -0.69
CA ASP A 407 31.87 13.90 -1.95
C ASP A 407 31.26 15.01 -2.82
N ILE A 408 29.93 15.11 -2.84
CA ILE A 408 29.18 16.10 -3.63
C ILE A 408 28.98 17.40 -2.85
N GLY A 409 28.98 17.32 -1.52
CA GLY A 409 28.87 18.47 -0.63
C GLY A 409 27.47 19.07 -0.55
N LEU A 410 26.41 18.28 -0.79
CA LEU A 410 25.04 18.71 -0.61
C LEU A 410 24.69 18.80 0.88
N ASP A 411 23.77 19.73 1.20
CA ASP A 411 23.20 19.79 2.54
C ASP A 411 22.28 18.57 2.77
N GLY A 412 22.40 17.92 3.92
CA GLY A 412 21.52 16.82 4.29
C GLY A 412 20.03 17.19 4.32
N ALA A 413 19.71 18.46 4.53
CA ALA A 413 18.34 18.98 4.46
C ALA A 413 17.72 18.93 3.04
N ASP A 414 18.56 18.87 2.00
CA ASP A 414 18.13 18.77 0.61
C ASP A 414 17.90 17.31 0.17
N ILE A 415 18.20 16.37 1.04
CA ILE A 415 18.07 14.92 0.76
C ILE A 415 16.87 14.38 1.52
N GLY A 416 15.95 13.76 0.79
CA GLY A 416 14.77 13.12 1.36
C GLY A 416 14.97 11.61 1.53
N LYS A 417 13.92 10.87 1.26
CA LYS A 417 13.86 9.42 1.46
C LYS A 417 14.82 8.67 0.55
N ILE A 418 15.52 7.70 1.10
CA ILE A 418 16.38 6.76 0.38
C ILE A 418 15.78 5.36 0.52
N ALA A 419 15.41 4.74 -0.60
CA ALA A 419 14.83 3.40 -0.66
C ALA A 419 15.73 2.44 -1.42
N VAL A 420 16.19 1.39 -0.76
CA VAL A 420 17.06 0.38 -1.35
C VAL A 420 16.22 -0.81 -1.82
N HIS A 421 16.18 -1.01 -3.14
CA HIS A 421 15.52 -2.11 -3.81
C HIS A 421 16.54 -3.19 -4.24
N PRO A 422 16.10 -4.37 -4.73
CA PRO A 422 17.04 -5.43 -5.11
C PRO A 422 18.10 -5.01 -6.12
N ALA A 423 17.73 -4.24 -7.16
CA ALA A 423 18.61 -3.85 -8.25
C ALA A 423 18.87 -2.34 -8.34
N HIS A 424 18.16 -1.53 -7.58
CA HIS A 424 18.21 -0.06 -7.65
C HIS A 424 18.11 0.56 -6.26
N VAL A 425 18.64 1.78 -6.15
CA VAL A 425 18.40 2.67 -5.01
C VAL A 425 17.71 3.91 -5.53
N TYR A 426 16.62 4.29 -4.88
CA TYR A 426 15.91 5.53 -5.17
C TYR A 426 16.19 6.54 -4.07
N VAL A 427 16.66 7.72 -4.45
CA VAL A 427 16.89 8.82 -3.51
C VAL A 427 16.12 10.05 -3.96
N ALA A 428 15.36 10.62 -3.03
CA ALA A 428 14.68 11.89 -3.23
C ALA A 428 15.63 13.04 -2.88
N VAL A 429 15.72 14.01 -3.76
CA VAL A 429 16.47 15.25 -3.54
C VAL A 429 15.58 16.44 -3.89
N ARG A 430 15.82 17.60 -3.28
CA ARG A 430 15.07 18.80 -3.65
C ARG A 430 15.31 19.16 -5.11
N GLN A 431 14.26 19.65 -5.79
CA GLN A 431 14.31 20.02 -7.21
C GLN A 431 15.49 20.96 -7.52
N ALA A 432 15.77 21.92 -6.65
CA ALA A 432 16.83 22.90 -6.83
C ALA A 432 18.23 22.29 -6.98
N VAL A 433 18.48 21.13 -6.37
CA VAL A 433 19.79 20.45 -6.38
C VAL A 433 19.79 19.16 -7.21
N ALA A 434 18.67 18.80 -7.85
CA ALA A 434 18.49 17.52 -8.53
C ALA A 434 19.49 17.34 -9.68
N HIS A 435 19.63 18.31 -10.54
CA HIS A 435 20.55 18.24 -11.69
C HIS A 435 22.01 18.16 -11.23
N LYS A 436 22.39 18.95 -10.22
CA LYS A 436 23.75 18.89 -9.65
C LYS A 436 24.02 17.51 -9.04
N ALA A 437 23.08 16.98 -8.26
CA ALA A 437 23.19 15.66 -7.66
C ALA A 437 23.32 14.56 -8.72
N TRP A 438 22.44 14.57 -9.73
CA TRP A 438 22.49 13.62 -10.84
C TRP A 438 23.83 13.65 -11.58
N LYS A 439 24.27 14.83 -12.01
CA LYS A 439 25.52 15.01 -12.76
C LYS A 439 26.74 14.52 -11.99
N GLN A 440 26.81 14.82 -10.71
CA GLN A 440 27.94 14.47 -9.87
C GLN A 440 27.92 12.99 -9.44
N LEU A 441 26.75 12.40 -9.20
CA LEU A 441 26.61 10.94 -8.96
C LEU A 441 26.98 10.14 -10.21
N GLN A 442 26.58 10.60 -11.40
CA GLN A 442 26.88 9.96 -12.67
C GLN A 442 28.40 9.94 -12.96
N GLY A 443 29.11 11.01 -12.62
CA GLY A 443 30.57 11.13 -12.78
C GLY A 443 31.40 10.66 -11.60
N GLY A 444 30.78 10.32 -10.47
CA GLY A 444 31.46 9.97 -9.21
C GLY A 444 31.38 8.48 -8.87
N LYS A 445 31.73 8.18 -7.64
CA LYS A 445 31.69 6.80 -7.12
C LYS A 445 30.81 6.73 -5.88
N ILE A 446 30.06 5.65 -5.77
CA ILE A 446 29.32 5.29 -4.57
C ILE A 446 29.98 4.00 -4.04
N LYS A 447 30.47 4.04 -2.79
CA LYS A 447 31.18 2.91 -2.19
C LYS A 447 32.35 2.41 -3.08
N GLY A 448 33.08 3.35 -3.69
CA GLY A 448 34.22 3.05 -4.56
C GLY A 448 33.86 2.52 -5.97
N LYS A 449 32.61 2.43 -6.32
CA LYS A 449 32.13 1.95 -7.64
C LYS A 449 31.39 3.03 -8.39
N THR A 450 31.60 3.07 -9.70
CA THR A 450 30.79 3.90 -10.63
C THR A 450 29.41 3.25 -10.81
N CYS A 451 28.36 4.03 -10.71
CA CYS A 451 26.99 3.57 -10.89
C CYS A 451 26.29 4.43 -11.96
N ARG A 452 25.43 3.78 -12.73
CA ARG A 452 24.55 4.51 -13.64
C ARG A 452 23.43 5.14 -12.80
N VAL A 453 23.16 6.42 -13.05
CA VAL A 453 22.12 7.19 -12.37
C VAL A 453 21.17 7.76 -13.41
N GLN A 454 19.86 7.59 -13.17
CA GLN A 454 18.79 8.13 -13.99
C GLN A 454 17.99 9.13 -13.14
N GLU A 455 17.58 10.23 -13.77
CA GLU A 455 16.70 11.24 -13.19
C GLU A 455 15.23 10.94 -13.51
#